data_b884b57bf2b07a0718ad45b57f26cf63
#
_entry.id   b884b57bf2b07a0718ad45b57f26cf63
#
_cell.length_a   1.000
_cell.length_b   1.000
_cell.length_c   1.000
_cell.angle_alpha   90.00
_cell.angle_beta   90.00
_cell.angle_gamma   90.00
#
_symmetry.space_group_name_H-M   'P 1'
#
loop_
_entity.id
_entity.type
_entity.pdbx_description
1 polymer ?
#
loop_
_entity_poly.entity_id
_entity_poly.type
_entity_poly.pdbx_seq_one_letter_code
_entity_poly.pdbx_strand_id
1 'polypeptide(L)'
;MGVSRNQHDDAPRADTGDSDAETMGDLLRQVQTTRPLGDGEQERLLERSGLGDRASQERLVAVNLGLVMRLAATRDEQGLSMPDLVQEGSIGLVEAVRSFATSGETDFVDFAEQHAARQMDAAIASEAAAVRDAELLVTAATDYERTELLMRRLLERTPTEDELAEKLEWTVERTRYVSRVVADARRQYDEEMLEFIDPAAIDFDNDERVEFGR
;
A
#
# COMPACT_ATOMS: atom_id res chain seq x y z
N MET A 1 40.48 -27.93 4.47
CA MET A 1 39.06 -28.03 4.05
C MET A 1 38.24 -27.08 4.94
N GLY A 2 38.02 -25.89 4.49
CA GLY A 2 37.23 -24.85 5.18
C GLY A 2 36.18 -24.35 4.22
N VAL A 3 34.95 -24.72 4.47
CA VAL A 3 33.79 -24.31 3.69
C VAL A 3 33.38 -22.89 4.11
N SER A 4 33.59 -21.94 3.22
CA SER A 4 33.15 -20.56 3.37
C SER A 4 31.60 -20.49 3.30
N ARG A 5 30.98 -20.09 4.39
CA ARG A 5 29.54 -19.81 4.44
C ARG A 5 29.29 -18.47 3.73
N ASN A 6 28.54 -18.53 2.62
CA ASN A 6 27.90 -17.39 2.01
C ASN A 6 26.96 -16.76 3.05
N GLN A 7 27.30 -15.58 3.51
CA GLN A 7 26.33 -14.67 4.13
C GLN A 7 25.50 -14.09 2.98
N HIS A 8 24.28 -14.53 2.88
CA HIS A 8 23.25 -13.91 2.02
C HIS A 8 22.87 -12.59 2.68
N ASP A 9 23.06 -11.51 1.97
CA ASP A 9 22.67 -10.16 2.31
C ASP A 9 21.16 -10.12 2.61
N ASP A 10 20.85 -9.91 3.87
CA ASP A 10 19.49 -9.66 4.36
C ASP A 10 19.27 -8.12 4.22
N ALA A 11 18.73 -7.71 3.08
CA ALA A 11 18.24 -6.34 2.93
C ALA A 11 17.20 -6.08 4.01
N PRO A 12 17.19 -4.90 4.68
CA PRO A 12 16.25 -4.59 5.74
C PRO A 12 14.83 -4.60 5.16
N ARG A 13 14.09 -5.68 5.45
CA ARG A 13 12.63 -5.66 5.30
C ARG A 13 12.12 -4.56 6.21
N ALA A 14 11.45 -3.58 5.60
CA ALA A 14 10.82 -2.48 6.30
C ALA A 14 10.08 -3.00 7.55
N ASP A 15 10.31 -2.32 8.66
CA ASP A 15 9.85 -2.56 10.04
C ASP A 15 8.32 -2.36 10.22
N THR A 16 7.52 -2.80 9.23
CA THR A 16 6.06 -2.68 9.25
C THR A 16 5.42 -3.65 10.25
N GLY A 17 6.00 -4.82 10.43
CA GLY A 17 5.44 -5.86 11.31
C GLY A 17 5.47 -5.50 12.80
N ASP A 18 6.48 -4.78 13.28
CA ASP A 18 6.61 -4.37 14.68
C ASP A 18 5.63 -3.22 14.99
N SER A 19 5.46 -2.28 14.06
CA SER A 19 4.48 -1.19 14.15
C SER A 19 3.03 -1.71 14.15
N ASP A 20 2.72 -2.70 13.32
CA ASP A 20 1.39 -3.31 13.25
C ASP A 20 1.04 -4.08 14.53
N ALA A 21 2.01 -4.80 15.09
CA ALA A 21 1.84 -5.52 16.36
C ALA A 21 1.61 -4.55 17.55
N GLU A 22 2.32 -3.43 17.59
CA GLU A 22 2.14 -2.39 18.60
C GLU A 22 0.77 -1.72 18.48
N THR A 23 0.38 -1.32 17.27
CA THR A 23 -0.93 -0.75 16.98
C THR A 23 -2.07 -1.69 17.37
N MET A 24 -1.96 -2.96 17.03
CA MET A 24 -2.94 -3.98 17.40
C MET A 24 -3.01 -4.18 18.92
N GLY A 25 -1.86 -4.15 19.62
CA GLY A 25 -1.80 -4.21 21.07
C GLY A 25 -2.55 -3.06 21.75
N ASP A 26 -2.45 -1.84 21.21
CA ASP A 26 -3.17 -0.66 21.70
C ASP A 26 -4.68 -0.77 21.48
N LEU A 27 -5.10 -1.21 20.30
CA LEU A 27 -6.51 -1.44 19.98
C LEU A 27 -7.13 -2.50 20.90
N LEU A 28 -6.44 -3.61 21.15
CA LEU A 28 -6.88 -4.65 22.07
C LEU A 28 -7.02 -4.11 23.50
N ARG A 29 -6.07 -3.32 23.99
CA ARG A 29 -6.15 -2.67 25.30
C ARG A 29 -7.35 -1.72 25.38
N GLN A 30 -7.59 -0.94 24.35
CA GLN A 30 -8.73 -0.03 24.28
C GLN A 30 -10.05 -0.78 24.39
N VAL A 31 -10.23 -1.88 23.64
CA VAL A 31 -11.43 -2.72 23.71
C VAL A 31 -11.61 -3.31 25.12
N GLN A 32 -10.53 -3.86 25.73
CA GLN A 32 -10.58 -4.49 27.04
C GLN A 32 -10.87 -3.49 28.18
N THR A 33 -10.42 -2.24 28.06
CA THR A 33 -10.61 -1.20 29.06
C THR A 33 -11.91 -0.41 28.88
N THR A 34 -12.56 -0.53 27.72
CA THR A 34 -13.81 0.18 27.44
C THR A 34 -14.95 -0.42 28.28
N ARG A 35 -15.57 0.43 29.12
CA ARG A 35 -16.71 0.01 29.94
C ARG A 35 -17.89 -0.40 29.04
N PRO A 36 -18.53 -1.56 29.27
CA PRO A 36 -19.78 -1.92 28.60
C PRO A 36 -20.89 -0.87 28.79
N LEU A 37 -21.84 -0.84 27.88
CA LEU A 37 -23.03 0.01 28.03
C LEU A 37 -23.92 -0.52 29.14
N GLY A 38 -24.52 0.39 29.91
CA GLY A 38 -25.57 0.08 30.84
C GLY A 38 -26.94 -0.02 30.16
N ASP A 39 -27.96 -0.48 30.94
CA ASP A 39 -29.33 -0.61 30.45
C ASP A 39 -29.87 0.71 29.86
N GLY A 40 -30.36 0.68 28.63
CA GLY A 40 -30.90 1.83 27.92
C GLY A 40 -29.85 2.93 27.63
N GLU A 41 -28.56 2.68 27.82
CA GLU A 41 -27.50 3.65 27.50
C GLU A 41 -27.35 3.77 25.97
N GLN A 42 -27.44 2.65 25.23
CA GLN A 42 -27.32 2.63 23.78
C GLN A 42 -28.36 3.53 23.11
N GLU A 43 -29.61 3.38 23.48
CA GLU A 43 -30.72 4.15 22.90
C GLU A 43 -30.55 5.66 23.15
N ARG A 44 -30.16 6.04 24.37
CA ARG A 44 -29.88 7.45 24.71
C ARG A 44 -28.69 8.00 23.93
N LEU A 45 -27.65 7.21 23.73
CA LEU A 45 -26.48 7.62 22.93
C LEU A 45 -26.85 7.75 21.44
N LEU A 46 -27.67 6.85 20.91
CA LEU A 46 -28.13 6.89 19.52
C LEU A 46 -29.01 8.13 19.26
N GLU A 47 -29.94 8.46 20.17
CA GLU A 47 -30.73 9.69 20.08
C GLU A 47 -29.84 10.93 20.04
N ARG A 48 -28.89 11.04 20.97
CA ARG A 48 -27.97 12.18 21.05
C ARG A 48 -27.01 12.24 19.86
N SER A 49 -26.54 11.08 19.38
CA SER A 49 -25.73 11.00 18.18
C SER A 49 -26.47 11.54 16.95
N GLY A 50 -27.76 11.22 16.82
CA GLY A 50 -28.61 11.74 15.75
C GLY A 50 -28.79 13.27 15.79
N LEU A 51 -28.62 13.88 16.96
CA LEU A 51 -28.58 15.34 17.17
C LEU A 51 -27.18 15.95 17.00
N GLY A 52 -26.19 15.15 16.62
CA GLY A 52 -24.83 15.60 16.39
C GLY A 52 -23.92 15.63 17.65
N ASP A 53 -24.35 15.01 18.76
CA ASP A 53 -23.54 14.96 19.99
C ASP A 53 -22.30 14.08 19.80
N ARG A 54 -21.16 14.74 19.66
CA ARG A 54 -19.86 14.10 19.39
C ARG A 54 -19.44 13.13 20.49
N ALA A 55 -19.68 13.46 21.76
CA ALA A 55 -19.32 12.58 22.86
C ALA A 55 -20.11 11.27 22.84
N SER A 56 -21.40 11.32 22.44
CA SER A 56 -22.23 10.13 22.26
C SER A 56 -21.74 9.30 21.05
N GLN A 57 -21.33 9.95 19.94
CA GLN A 57 -20.75 9.27 18.79
C GLN A 57 -19.45 8.54 19.16
N GLU A 58 -18.51 9.23 19.82
CA GLU A 58 -17.24 8.66 20.26
C GLU A 58 -17.46 7.47 21.23
N ARG A 59 -18.43 7.59 22.12
CA ARG A 59 -18.77 6.50 23.06
C ARG A 59 -19.34 5.28 22.34
N LEU A 60 -20.24 5.46 21.37
CA LEU A 60 -20.80 4.37 20.55
C LEU A 60 -19.71 3.67 19.72
N VAL A 61 -18.80 4.43 19.13
CA VAL A 61 -17.66 3.86 18.39
C VAL A 61 -16.78 3.05 19.34
N ALA A 62 -16.39 3.61 20.47
CA ALA A 62 -15.49 2.93 21.42
C ALA A 62 -16.04 1.58 21.91
N VAL A 63 -17.34 1.50 22.22
CA VAL A 63 -17.94 0.24 22.73
C VAL A 63 -18.14 -0.81 21.63
N ASN A 64 -18.23 -0.39 20.37
CA ASN A 64 -18.42 -1.28 19.24
C ASN A 64 -17.11 -1.62 18.49
N LEU A 65 -15.95 -1.12 18.94
CA LEU A 65 -14.66 -1.42 18.32
C LEU A 65 -14.35 -2.92 18.33
N GLY A 66 -14.79 -3.66 19.35
CA GLY A 66 -14.67 -5.11 19.41
C GLY A 66 -15.43 -5.84 18.31
N LEU A 67 -16.54 -5.28 17.81
CA LEU A 67 -17.25 -5.79 16.62
C LEU A 67 -16.36 -5.65 15.39
N VAL A 68 -15.79 -4.48 15.18
CA VAL A 68 -14.89 -4.19 14.04
C VAL A 68 -13.70 -5.15 14.04
N MET A 69 -13.07 -5.38 15.19
CA MET A 69 -11.94 -6.31 15.29
C MET A 69 -12.32 -7.76 14.95
N ARG A 70 -13.51 -8.20 15.35
CA ARG A 70 -14.00 -9.56 14.96
C ARG A 70 -14.25 -9.66 13.47
N LEU A 71 -14.81 -8.62 12.84
CA LEU A 71 -15.03 -8.57 11.39
C LEU A 71 -13.69 -8.56 10.63
N ALA A 72 -12.72 -7.78 11.09
CA ALA A 72 -11.37 -7.75 10.52
C ALA A 72 -10.71 -9.13 10.58
N ALA A 73 -10.82 -9.84 11.70
CA ALA A 73 -10.27 -11.18 11.85
C ALA A 73 -10.86 -12.22 10.87
N THR A 74 -12.09 -12.00 10.36
CA THR A 74 -12.67 -12.88 9.32
C THR A 74 -12.16 -12.57 7.92
N ARG A 75 -11.41 -11.47 7.74
CA ARG A 75 -10.87 -10.96 6.48
C ARG A 75 -9.34 -10.97 6.44
N ASP A 76 -8.74 -11.57 7.44
CA ASP A 76 -7.29 -11.74 7.49
C ASP A 76 -6.79 -12.43 6.21
N GLU A 77 -5.58 -12.07 5.78
CA GLU A 77 -4.95 -12.59 4.54
C GLU A 77 -5.65 -12.21 3.21
N GLN A 78 -6.56 -11.24 3.20
CA GLN A 78 -7.22 -10.77 1.98
C GLN A 78 -6.55 -9.55 1.31
N GLY A 79 -5.29 -9.29 1.63
CA GLY A 79 -4.46 -8.26 0.97
C GLY A 79 -4.25 -6.98 1.79
N LEU A 80 -5.01 -6.78 2.87
CA LEU A 80 -4.77 -5.69 3.83
C LEU A 80 -4.26 -6.24 5.16
N SER A 81 -3.45 -5.45 5.85
CA SER A 81 -3.01 -5.77 7.20
C SER A 81 -4.17 -5.69 8.19
N MET A 82 -4.05 -6.42 9.32
CA MET A 82 -5.08 -6.41 10.37
C MET A 82 -5.34 -4.99 10.92
N PRO A 83 -4.34 -4.14 11.19
CA PRO A 83 -4.57 -2.74 11.57
C PRO A 83 -5.34 -1.94 10.51
N ASP A 84 -5.01 -2.11 9.22
CA ASP A 84 -5.69 -1.42 8.13
C ASP A 84 -7.16 -1.85 8.03
N LEU A 85 -7.43 -3.15 8.15
CA LEU A 85 -8.80 -3.66 8.20
C LEU A 85 -9.60 -3.07 9.36
N VAL A 86 -9.01 -2.96 10.55
CA VAL A 86 -9.66 -2.34 11.71
C VAL A 86 -9.87 -0.85 11.48
N GLN A 87 -8.93 -0.16 10.85
CA GLN A 87 -9.06 1.26 10.51
C GLN A 87 -10.23 1.46 9.53
N GLU A 88 -10.28 0.70 8.44
CA GLU A 88 -11.36 0.78 7.45
C GLU A 88 -12.72 0.44 8.07
N GLY A 89 -12.80 -0.64 8.84
CA GLY A 89 -14.03 -1.01 9.53
C GLY A 89 -14.49 0.05 10.55
N SER A 90 -13.54 0.75 11.18
CA SER A 90 -13.85 1.86 12.08
C SER A 90 -14.43 3.07 11.36
N ILE A 91 -14.01 3.33 10.11
CA ILE A 91 -14.62 4.36 9.24
C ILE A 91 -16.08 4.01 8.98
N GLY A 92 -16.37 2.75 8.58
CA GLY A 92 -17.73 2.26 8.38
C GLY A 92 -18.57 2.32 9.66
N LEU A 93 -18.00 1.98 10.82
CA LEU A 93 -18.67 2.10 12.12
C LEU A 93 -19.02 3.56 12.46
N VAL A 94 -18.13 4.52 12.22
CA VAL A 94 -18.39 5.95 12.43
C VAL A 94 -19.51 6.44 11.53
N GLU A 95 -19.55 5.98 10.28
CA GLU A 95 -20.63 6.30 9.34
C GLU A 95 -21.97 5.73 9.82
N ALA A 96 -21.99 4.48 10.30
CA ALA A 96 -23.18 3.87 10.87
C ALA A 96 -23.71 4.66 12.07
N VAL A 97 -22.83 5.03 13.02
CA VAL A 97 -23.19 5.83 14.20
C VAL A 97 -23.85 7.16 13.82
N ARG A 98 -23.39 7.81 12.75
CA ARG A 98 -23.92 9.10 12.29
C ARG A 98 -25.23 8.97 11.53
N SER A 99 -25.43 7.90 10.77
CA SER A 99 -26.55 7.76 9.85
C SER A 99 -27.70 6.94 10.43
N PHE A 100 -27.51 6.17 11.50
CA PHE A 100 -28.51 5.27 12.07
C PHE A 100 -29.83 5.96 12.38
N ALA A 101 -29.80 7.13 13.01
CA ALA A 101 -31.02 7.85 13.42
C ALA A 101 -31.95 8.21 12.23
N THR A 102 -31.41 8.29 11.02
CA THR A 102 -32.14 8.62 9.79
C THR A 102 -32.32 7.45 8.85
N SER A 103 -31.76 6.28 9.17
CA SER A 103 -31.79 5.09 8.30
C SER A 103 -33.15 4.40 8.25
N GLY A 104 -33.95 4.51 9.32
CA GLY A 104 -35.18 3.76 9.51
C GLY A 104 -34.96 2.34 10.05
N GLU A 105 -33.71 1.94 10.28
CA GLU A 105 -33.34 0.66 10.85
C GLU A 105 -33.61 0.63 12.35
N THR A 106 -33.86 -0.56 12.89
CA THR A 106 -34.19 -0.77 14.31
C THR A 106 -33.08 -1.45 15.11
N ASP A 107 -32.20 -2.19 14.45
CA ASP A 107 -31.07 -2.84 15.07
C ASP A 107 -29.77 -2.11 14.68
N PHE A 108 -29.20 -1.42 15.69
CA PHE A 108 -27.97 -0.67 15.48
C PHE A 108 -26.76 -1.60 15.28
N VAL A 109 -26.71 -2.74 15.96
CA VAL A 109 -25.55 -3.64 15.89
C VAL A 109 -25.45 -4.24 14.50
N ASP A 110 -26.56 -4.76 13.96
CA ASP A 110 -26.63 -5.29 12.58
C ASP A 110 -26.31 -4.20 11.55
N PHE A 111 -26.83 -3.00 11.75
CA PHE A 111 -26.55 -1.86 10.88
C PHE A 111 -25.07 -1.47 10.88
N ALA A 112 -24.46 -1.39 12.06
CA ALA A 112 -23.06 -1.08 12.23
C ALA A 112 -22.15 -2.17 11.62
N GLU A 113 -22.51 -3.44 11.83
CA GLU A 113 -21.80 -4.59 11.24
C GLU A 113 -21.78 -4.51 9.71
N GLN A 114 -22.93 -4.26 9.09
CA GLN A 114 -23.04 -4.13 7.63
C GLN A 114 -22.23 -2.96 7.08
N HIS A 115 -22.20 -1.82 7.78
CA HIS A 115 -21.42 -0.66 7.35
C HIS A 115 -19.92 -0.93 7.48
N ALA A 116 -19.47 -1.45 8.62
CA ALA A 116 -18.08 -1.80 8.83
C ALA A 116 -17.59 -2.87 7.82
N ALA A 117 -18.39 -3.93 7.61
CA ALA A 117 -18.08 -4.98 6.64
C ALA A 117 -17.96 -4.44 5.22
N ARG A 118 -18.92 -3.64 4.76
CA ARG A 118 -18.88 -3.03 3.41
C ARG A 118 -17.66 -2.15 3.19
N GLN A 119 -17.27 -1.37 4.20
CA GLN A 119 -16.09 -0.52 4.10
C GLN A 119 -14.81 -1.35 3.99
N MET A 120 -14.65 -2.40 4.81
CA MET A 120 -13.52 -3.33 4.70
C MET A 120 -13.47 -4.01 3.33
N ASP A 121 -14.61 -4.53 2.85
CA ASP A 121 -14.69 -5.23 1.55
C ASP A 121 -14.36 -4.30 0.38
N ALA A 122 -14.78 -3.03 0.46
CA ALA A 122 -14.43 -2.00 -0.53
C ALA A 122 -12.93 -1.69 -0.53
N ALA A 123 -12.31 -1.58 0.65
CA ALA A 123 -10.88 -1.33 0.78
C ALA A 123 -10.06 -2.52 0.25
N ILE A 124 -10.43 -3.76 0.58
CA ILE A 124 -9.80 -4.98 0.03
C ILE A 124 -9.89 -5.00 -1.49
N ALA A 125 -11.07 -4.70 -2.06
CA ALA A 125 -11.25 -4.67 -3.50
C ALA A 125 -10.39 -3.57 -4.18
N SER A 126 -10.26 -2.41 -3.53
CA SER A 126 -9.40 -1.30 -3.99
C SER A 126 -7.94 -1.69 -3.99
N GLU A 127 -7.44 -2.29 -2.91
CA GLU A 127 -6.07 -2.78 -2.81
C GLU A 127 -5.76 -3.84 -3.87
N ALA A 128 -6.65 -4.83 -4.00
CA ALA A 128 -6.49 -5.86 -5.04
C ALA A 128 -6.52 -5.29 -6.47
N ALA A 129 -7.22 -4.18 -6.71
CA ALA A 129 -7.19 -3.49 -8.00
C ALA A 129 -5.84 -2.76 -8.18
N ALA A 130 -5.35 -2.06 -7.16
CA ALA A 130 -4.08 -1.36 -7.21
C ALA A 130 -2.90 -2.31 -7.45
N VAL A 131 -2.88 -3.47 -6.78
CA VAL A 131 -1.87 -4.51 -7.00
C VAL A 131 -1.90 -5.01 -8.45
N ARG A 132 -3.09 -5.33 -8.99
CA ARG A 132 -3.22 -5.76 -10.40
C ARG A 132 -2.74 -4.70 -11.39
N ASP A 133 -3.08 -3.43 -11.16
CA ASP A 133 -2.64 -2.33 -12.02
C ASP A 133 -1.13 -2.15 -11.97
N ALA A 134 -0.51 -2.31 -10.78
CA ALA A 134 0.93 -2.29 -10.62
C ALA A 134 1.61 -3.45 -11.37
N GLU A 135 1.10 -4.68 -11.27
CA GLU A 135 1.62 -5.84 -11.99
C GLU A 135 1.54 -5.66 -13.53
N LEU A 136 0.43 -5.11 -14.02
CA LEU A 136 0.27 -4.79 -15.44
C LEU A 136 1.26 -3.72 -15.90
N LEU A 137 1.54 -2.72 -15.06
CA LEU A 137 2.52 -1.68 -15.37
C LEU A 137 3.95 -2.24 -15.39
N VAL A 138 4.32 -3.11 -14.44
CA VAL A 138 5.62 -3.79 -14.41
C VAL A 138 5.81 -4.65 -15.67
N THR A 139 4.78 -5.39 -16.07
CA THR A 139 4.80 -6.18 -17.30
C THR A 139 5.00 -5.29 -18.53
N ALA A 140 4.24 -4.20 -18.61
CA ALA A 140 4.36 -3.24 -19.72
C ALA A 140 5.74 -2.57 -19.77
N ALA A 141 6.31 -2.20 -18.60
CA ALA A 141 7.66 -1.65 -18.53
C ALA A 141 8.71 -2.64 -19.03
N THR A 142 8.59 -3.90 -18.66
CA THR A 142 9.51 -4.97 -19.11
C THR A 142 9.42 -5.18 -20.63
N ASP A 143 8.21 -5.23 -21.19
CA ASP A 143 7.98 -5.36 -22.63
C ASP A 143 8.54 -4.17 -23.41
N TYR A 144 8.34 -2.95 -22.87
CA TYR A 144 8.89 -1.72 -23.43
C TYR A 144 10.41 -1.76 -23.47
N GLU A 145 11.06 -2.04 -22.35
CA GLU A 145 12.54 -2.07 -22.25
C GLU A 145 13.16 -3.10 -23.19
N ARG A 146 12.57 -4.30 -23.22
CA ARG A 146 13.02 -5.36 -24.13
C ARG A 146 12.90 -4.96 -25.58
N THR A 147 11.77 -4.35 -25.97
CA THR A 147 11.51 -3.92 -27.35
C THR A 147 12.41 -2.75 -27.73
N GLU A 148 12.56 -1.76 -26.85
CA GLU A 148 13.49 -0.62 -27.06
C GLU A 148 14.92 -1.11 -27.29
N LEU A 149 15.41 -2.03 -26.47
CA LEU A 149 16.75 -2.59 -26.60
C LEU A 149 16.95 -3.33 -27.93
N LEU A 150 15.98 -4.14 -28.36
CA LEU A 150 16.02 -4.89 -29.62
C LEU A 150 15.99 -3.93 -30.81
N MET A 151 15.10 -2.95 -30.80
CA MET A 151 14.98 -1.99 -31.88
C MET A 151 16.19 -1.08 -32.00
N ARG A 152 16.77 -0.65 -30.86
CA ARG A 152 18.02 0.13 -30.83
C ARG A 152 19.18 -0.61 -31.52
N ARG A 153 19.28 -1.93 -31.30
CA ARG A 153 20.29 -2.77 -31.98
C ARG A 153 20.03 -2.95 -33.46
N LEU A 154 18.76 -3.10 -33.85
CA LEU A 154 18.39 -3.30 -35.25
C LEU A 154 18.49 -2.02 -36.08
N LEU A 155 18.12 -0.87 -35.52
CA LEU A 155 18.10 0.42 -36.18
C LEU A 155 19.43 1.18 -36.10
N GLU A 156 20.33 0.73 -35.21
CA GLU A 156 21.59 1.43 -34.83
C GLU A 156 21.37 2.88 -34.32
N ARG A 157 20.16 3.16 -33.89
CA ARG A 157 19.74 4.43 -33.28
C ARG A 157 18.63 4.21 -32.24
N THR A 158 18.31 5.23 -31.48
CA THR A 158 17.16 5.19 -30.58
C THR A 158 15.86 5.15 -31.40
N PRO A 159 14.96 4.18 -31.17
CA PRO A 159 13.65 4.14 -31.82
C PRO A 159 12.78 5.31 -31.36
N THR A 160 11.87 5.76 -32.22
CA THR A 160 10.85 6.77 -31.87
C THR A 160 9.70 6.15 -31.09
N GLU A 161 8.88 6.99 -30.40
CA GLU A 161 7.67 6.53 -29.70
C GLU A 161 6.69 5.84 -30.66
N ASP A 162 6.55 6.33 -31.88
CA ASP A 162 5.65 5.76 -32.89
C ASP A 162 6.14 4.37 -33.33
N GLU A 163 7.44 4.20 -33.57
CA GLU A 163 8.03 2.91 -33.95
C GLU A 163 7.88 1.87 -32.81
N LEU A 164 8.05 2.30 -31.56
CA LEU A 164 7.82 1.43 -30.39
C LEU A 164 6.35 1.09 -30.22
N ALA A 165 5.44 2.05 -30.42
CA ALA A 165 4.01 1.84 -30.33
C ALA A 165 3.54 0.81 -31.37
N GLU A 166 3.99 0.95 -32.63
CA GLU A 166 3.70 0.00 -33.70
C GLU A 166 4.23 -1.41 -33.36
N LYS A 167 5.47 -1.50 -32.87
CA LYS A 167 6.11 -2.79 -32.57
C LYS A 167 5.47 -3.51 -31.39
N LEU A 168 4.99 -2.74 -30.39
CA LEU A 168 4.31 -3.25 -29.19
C LEU A 168 2.80 -3.47 -29.40
N GLU A 169 2.27 -3.04 -30.55
CA GLU A 169 0.82 -3.02 -30.80
C GLU A 169 0.06 -2.18 -29.75
N TRP A 170 0.69 -1.09 -29.29
CA TRP A 170 0.12 -0.17 -28.31
C TRP A 170 -0.29 1.15 -28.96
N THR A 171 -1.09 1.92 -28.23
CA THR A 171 -1.31 3.33 -28.58
C THR A 171 -0.06 4.16 -28.25
N VAL A 172 0.18 5.21 -29.02
CA VAL A 172 1.31 6.14 -28.77
C VAL A 172 1.22 6.75 -27.36
N GLU A 173 0.00 7.04 -26.89
CA GLU A 173 -0.23 7.56 -25.52
C GLU A 173 0.22 6.58 -24.45
N ARG A 174 -0.14 5.29 -24.59
CA ARG A 174 0.32 4.24 -23.67
C ARG A 174 1.84 4.09 -23.71
N THR A 175 2.42 4.07 -24.90
CA THR A 175 3.87 3.96 -25.09
C THR A 175 4.60 5.13 -24.41
N ARG A 176 4.12 6.36 -24.59
CA ARG A 176 4.66 7.57 -23.94
C ARG A 176 4.52 7.53 -22.42
N TYR A 177 3.40 7.03 -21.91
CA TYR A 177 3.20 6.86 -20.48
C TYR A 177 4.22 5.88 -19.88
N VAL A 178 4.34 4.68 -20.46
CA VAL A 178 5.27 3.66 -19.98
C VAL A 178 6.73 4.11 -20.15
N SER A 179 7.07 4.78 -21.24
CA SER A 179 8.40 5.37 -21.48
C SER A 179 8.82 6.31 -20.34
N ARG A 180 7.91 7.18 -19.89
CA ARG A 180 8.18 8.07 -18.74
C ARG A 180 8.39 7.30 -17.45
N VAL A 181 7.55 6.32 -17.15
CA VAL A 181 7.68 5.47 -15.97
C VAL A 181 9.04 4.76 -15.94
N VAL A 182 9.43 4.17 -17.09
CA VAL A 182 10.74 3.50 -17.22
C VAL A 182 11.90 4.50 -17.06
N ALA A 183 11.78 5.69 -17.64
CA ALA A 183 12.83 6.73 -17.53
C ALA A 183 12.96 7.24 -16.08
N ASP A 184 11.85 7.39 -15.37
CA ASP A 184 11.85 7.82 -13.97
C ASP A 184 12.45 6.72 -13.07
N ALA A 185 12.09 5.46 -13.28
CA ALA A 185 12.65 4.33 -12.54
C ALA A 185 14.16 4.18 -12.77
N ARG A 186 14.65 4.34 -14.01
CA ARG A 186 16.09 4.32 -14.32
C ARG A 186 16.83 5.45 -13.61
N ARG A 187 16.26 6.66 -13.61
CA ARG A 187 16.88 7.82 -12.91
C ARG A 187 16.99 7.58 -11.41
N GLN A 188 15.92 7.07 -10.80
CA GLN A 188 15.91 6.76 -9.38
C GLN A 188 16.95 5.69 -9.03
N TYR A 189 17.04 4.64 -9.84
CA TYR A 189 18.07 3.61 -9.67
C TYR A 189 19.49 4.16 -9.82
N ASP A 190 19.73 5.03 -10.81
CA ASP A 190 21.04 5.66 -11.01
C ASP A 190 21.41 6.58 -9.82
N GLU A 191 20.45 7.33 -9.27
CA GLU A 191 20.64 8.17 -8.07
C GLU A 191 20.97 7.31 -6.85
N GLU A 192 20.23 6.23 -6.60
CA GLU A 192 20.49 5.29 -5.50
C GLU A 192 21.89 4.65 -5.64
N MET A 193 22.27 4.25 -6.85
CA MET A 193 23.60 3.66 -7.10
C MET A 193 24.73 4.66 -6.84
N LEU A 194 24.51 5.96 -7.11
CA LEU A 194 25.51 7.00 -6.84
C LEU A 194 25.73 7.22 -5.34
N GLU A 195 24.72 6.99 -4.49
CA GLU A 195 24.87 7.07 -3.03
C GLU A 195 25.81 5.98 -2.47
N PHE A 196 25.90 4.83 -3.14
CA PHE A 196 26.81 3.75 -2.75
C PHE A 196 28.24 3.90 -3.28
N ILE A 197 28.49 4.85 -4.19
CA ILE A 197 29.81 5.10 -4.72
C ILE A 197 30.50 6.12 -3.80
N ASP A 198 31.51 5.67 -3.04
CA ASP A 198 32.39 6.58 -2.31
C ASP A 198 33.23 7.39 -3.31
N PRO A 199 33.03 8.72 -3.42
CA PRO A 199 33.81 9.55 -4.34
C PRO A 199 35.32 9.51 -4.08
N ALA A 200 35.72 9.15 -2.85
CA ALA A 200 37.12 9.02 -2.47
C ALA A 200 37.76 7.70 -2.91
N ALA A 201 36.92 6.70 -3.28
CA ALA A 201 37.40 5.41 -3.80
C ALA A 201 37.67 5.43 -5.32
N ILE A 202 37.24 6.49 -6.02
CA ILE A 202 37.50 6.68 -7.46
C ILE A 202 38.84 7.38 -7.62
N ASP A 203 39.90 6.61 -7.76
CA ASP A 203 41.23 7.11 -8.06
C ASP A 203 41.33 7.44 -9.56
N PHE A 204 41.22 8.73 -9.91
CA PHE A 204 41.37 9.23 -11.28
C PHE A 204 42.86 9.40 -11.69
N ASP A 205 43.79 9.15 -10.77
CA ASP A 205 45.22 9.46 -10.98
C ASP A 205 46.04 8.28 -11.51
N ASN A 206 45.44 7.17 -11.88
CA ASN A 206 46.16 6.06 -12.49
C ASN A 206 46.35 6.25 -14.01
N ASP A 207 46.88 7.42 -14.40
CA ASP A 207 47.42 7.66 -15.73
C ASP A 207 48.83 7.05 -15.81
N GLU A 208 48.92 5.72 -15.81
CA GLU A 208 50.16 5.03 -16.20
C GLU A 208 50.49 5.42 -17.64
N ARG A 209 51.43 6.37 -17.74
CA ARG A 209 52.18 6.67 -18.96
C ARG A 209 52.74 5.38 -19.47
N VAL A 210 52.10 4.79 -20.44
CA VAL A 210 52.72 3.76 -21.28
C VAL A 210 53.83 4.44 -22.07
N GLU A 211 55.08 4.42 -21.52
CA GLU A 211 56.29 4.76 -22.29
C GLU A 211 56.44 3.76 -23.42
N PHE A 212 56.06 4.11 -24.61
CA PHE A 212 56.53 3.45 -25.82
C PHE A 212 58.04 3.66 -25.96
N GLY A 213 58.78 2.71 -25.40
CA GLY A 213 60.22 2.60 -25.64
C GLY A 213 60.52 2.27 -27.10
N ARG A 214 61.46 2.98 -27.66
CA ARG A 214 62.01 2.92 -29.03
C ARG A 214 62.51 1.52 -29.40
#